data_ef0fb9ed3d9126db6f14abbcdd1536c6
#
_entry.id   ef0fb9ed3d9126db6f14abbcdd1536c6
#
_cell.length_a   1.000
_cell.length_b   1.000
_cell.length_c   1.000
_cell.angle_alpha   90.00
_cell.angle_beta   90.00
_cell.angle_gamma   90.00
#
_symmetry.space_group_name_H-M   'P 1'
#
loop_
_entity.id
_entity.type
_entity.pdbx_description
1 polymer ?
#
loop_
_entity_poly.entity_id
_entity_poly.type
_entity_poly.pdbx_seq_one_letter_code
_entity_poly.pdbx_strand_id
1 'polypeptide(L)'
;MKNLYFVGAGGIGMAALERYFMAKGYAVAGYDRTPSELTDKLAAEGARISFVDDVEQAIPAEFRDPKETLVVYTPAIPADNHVLSYFRDNGFEVVKRAAVLGRVTHESRGICFAGTHGKTTTSSLAAHILHNCKADCNAFLGGVLRNYDSNFLLAPESPWSVIEADEFDRSFHHLRPWIAVVTSTDPDHLDIYGTEEAYLESFAHFTSLVQPGGALVVHEGLKLKPRPQDGVKVYSYSRDSGDFHAERIRRGNGEIRFDFVYPGGRIDDISLGVPVEVNIENAVASLAACWLTGDMETEAARTAVGTFLGAKRRFEFWLKESGENGRAIIDDYAHHPDELKASIRSVKALYPGRKLTVVFQPHLYTRTRDFYRGFAEALSLADEVILIPIYPARELPIPGVESEMILPLISGAKKEVVARENLIDTIKNRNFEILLTAGAGDIADLVPGIARACGAPV
;
A
#
# COMPACT_ATOMS: atom_id res chain seq x y z
N MET A 1 6.75 -31.68 -0.65
CA MET A 1 6.60 -30.77 0.49
C MET A 1 5.12 -30.61 0.78
N LYS A 2 4.74 -30.76 2.04
CA LYS A 2 3.33 -30.63 2.49
C LYS A 2 3.18 -29.55 3.56
N ASN A 3 4.31 -29.07 4.10
CA ASN A 3 4.38 -28.16 5.21
C ASN A 3 5.14 -26.89 4.83
N LEU A 4 4.64 -25.74 5.29
CA LEU A 4 5.36 -24.47 5.22
C LEU A 4 5.51 -23.90 6.63
N TYR A 5 6.74 -23.51 6.96
CA TYR A 5 7.04 -22.84 8.22
C TYR A 5 7.49 -21.39 7.98
N PHE A 6 6.82 -20.44 8.59
CA PHE A 6 7.06 -19.01 8.39
C PHE A 6 7.79 -18.40 9.58
N VAL A 7 8.98 -17.83 9.35
CA VAL A 7 9.74 -17.09 10.37
C VAL A 7 9.53 -15.59 10.14
N GLY A 8 8.74 -14.97 11.02
CA GLY A 8 8.16 -13.63 10.88
C GLY A 8 6.72 -13.68 10.37
N ALA A 9 5.93 -14.62 10.88
CA ALA A 9 4.57 -14.94 10.47
C ALA A 9 3.60 -13.74 10.55
N GLY A 10 3.76 -12.85 11.54
CA GLY A 10 2.91 -11.65 11.70
C GLY A 10 3.16 -10.53 10.69
N GLY A 11 4.10 -10.70 9.76
CA GLY A 11 4.33 -9.74 8.70
C GLY A 11 3.19 -9.73 7.67
N ILE A 12 2.72 -8.53 7.26
CA ILE A 12 1.55 -8.39 6.36
C ILE A 12 1.71 -9.19 5.05
N GLY A 13 2.91 -9.18 4.46
CA GLY A 13 3.19 -9.94 3.24
C GLY A 13 3.41 -11.44 3.48
N MET A 14 3.74 -11.88 4.72
CA MET A 14 3.83 -13.28 5.11
C MET A 14 2.43 -13.87 5.26
N ALA A 15 1.53 -13.16 5.95
CA ALA A 15 0.15 -13.57 6.18
C ALA A 15 -0.60 -13.88 4.87
N ALA A 16 -0.34 -13.11 3.81
CA ALA A 16 -0.94 -13.37 2.50
C ALA A 16 -0.50 -14.73 1.93
N LEU A 17 0.80 -15.06 2.04
CA LEU A 17 1.32 -16.36 1.60
C LEU A 17 0.82 -17.52 2.48
N GLU A 18 0.78 -17.32 3.80
CA GLU A 18 0.24 -18.31 4.73
C GLU A 18 -1.19 -18.71 4.36
N ARG A 19 -2.07 -17.73 4.14
CA ARG A 19 -3.44 -17.95 3.69
C ARG A 19 -3.53 -18.65 2.34
N TYR A 20 -2.71 -18.25 1.39
CA TYR A 20 -2.65 -18.87 0.06
C TYR A 20 -2.30 -20.36 0.16
N PHE A 21 -1.28 -20.72 0.94
CA PHE A 21 -0.86 -22.11 1.07
C PHE A 21 -1.82 -22.94 1.92
N MET A 22 -2.41 -22.36 2.98
CA MET A 22 -3.49 -23.03 3.73
C MET A 22 -4.67 -23.37 2.81
N ALA A 23 -5.09 -22.44 1.96
CA ALA A 23 -6.16 -22.66 0.99
C ALA A 23 -5.82 -23.73 -0.06
N LYS A 24 -4.52 -23.92 -0.36
CA LYS A 24 -4.02 -25.00 -1.20
C LYS A 24 -3.82 -26.34 -0.46
N GLY A 25 -4.22 -26.40 0.82
CA GLY A 25 -4.17 -27.62 1.63
C GLY A 25 -2.82 -27.93 2.27
N TYR A 26 -1.88 -26.98 2.29
CA TYR A 26 -0.64 -27.14 3.03
C TYR A 26 -0.85 -26.94 4.53
N ALA A 27 -0.12 -27.69 5.35
CA ALA A 27 -0.04 -27.36 6.77
C ALA A 27 0.89 -26.14 6.96
N VAL A 28 0.43 -25.16 7.73
CA VAL A 28 1.16 -23.92 7.97
C VAL A 28 1.43 -23.74 9.46
N ALA A 29 2.69 -23.45 9.79
CA ALA A 29 3.10 -23.02 11.11
C ALA A 29 4.08 -21.84 10.99
N GLY A 30 4.33 -21.14 12.08
CA GLY A 30 5.27 -20.05 12.06
C GLY A 30 5.68 -19.54 13.43
N TYR A 31 6.68 -18.70 13.40
CA TYR A 31 7.16 -17.93 14.54
C TYR A 31 7.02 -16.43 14.25
N ASP A 32 6.55 -15.68 15.23
CA ASP A 32 6.70 -14.24 15.25
C ASP A 32 7.17 -13.77 16.64
N ARG A 33 7.78 -12.60 16.69
CA ARG A 33 8.24 -12.04 17.95
C ARG A 33 7.11 -11.49 18.82
N THR A 34 6.06 -10.99 18.18
CA THR A 34 5.02 -10.21 18.86
C THR A 34 3.62 -10.64 18.44
N PRO A 35 2.73 -10.96 19.37
CA PRO A 35 1.32 -11.19 19.07
C PRO A 35 0.69 -9.93 18.43
N SER A 36 -0.24 -10.13 17.51
CA SER A 36 -0.96 -9.07 16.81
C SER A 36 -2.34 -9.56 16.38
N GLU A 37 -3.26 -8.65 16.07
CA GLU A 37 -4.56 -9.00 15.49
C GLU A 37 -4.42 -9.88 14.24
N LEU A 38 -3.36 -9.66 13.44
CA LEU A 38 -3.09 -10.45 12.24
C LEU A 38 -2.70 -11.89 12.59
N THR A 39 -1.82 -12.10 13.57
CA THR A 39 -1.43 -13.44 14.03
C THR A 39 -2.61 -14.18 14.68
N ASP A 40 -3.50 -13.46 15.39
CA ASP A 40 -4.70 -14.05 15.99
C ASP A 40 -5.68 -14.51 14.89
N LYS A 41 -5.86 -13.71 13.82
CA LYS A 41 -6.66 -14.10 12.65
C LYS A 41 -6.08 -15.33 11.96
N LEU A 42 -4.76 -15.37 11.72
CA LEU A 42 -4.10 -16.53 11.11
C LEU A 42 -4.24 -17.80 11.94
N ALA A 43 -4.13 -17.69 13.26
CA ALA A 43 -4.34 -18.82 14.17
C ALA A 43 -5.79 -19.32 14.13
N ALA A 44 -6.76 -18.41 14.08
CA ALA A 44 -8.18 -18.77 13.92
C ALA A 44 -8.49 -19.42 12.56
N GLU A 45 -7.74 -19.07 11.52
CA GLU A 45 -7.80 -19.63 10.17
C GLU A 45 -7.09 -21.00 10.05
N GLY A 46 -6.32 -21.42 11.07
CA GLY A 46 -5.69 -22.75 11.13
C GLY A 46 -4.16 -22.78 11.11
N ALA A 47 -3.48 -21.64 11.06
CA ALA A 47 -2.03 -21.56 11.22
C ALA A 47 -1.61 -21.79 12.67
N ARG A 48 -0.48 -22.46 12.90
CA ARG A 48 0.07 -22.65 14.25
C ARG A 48 1.23 -21.69 14.49
N ILE A 49 0.98 -20.60 15.22
CA ILE A 49 1.94 -19.53 15.43
C ILE A 49 2.48 -19.57 16.86
N SER A 50 3.80 -19.57 17.00
CA SER A 50 4.51 -19.45 18.26
C SER A 50 5.15 -18.06 18.40
N PHE A 51 5.23 -17.58 19.64
CA PHE A 51 5.89 -16.31 19.98
C PHE A 51 7.15 -16.50 20.81
N VAL A 52 7.59 -17.74 20.95
CA VAL A 52 8.80 -18.10 21.72
C VAL A 52 9.91 -18.50 20.76
N ASP A 53 11.06 -17.85 20.84
CA ASP A 53 12.24 -18.17 20.03
C ASP A 53 13.01 -19.36 20.64
N ASP A 54 12.33 -20.51 20.67
CA ASP A 54 12.84 -21.78 21.16
C ASP A 54 12.40 -22.91 20.25
N VAL A 55 13.33 -23.75 19.82
CA VAL A 55 13.11 -24.80 18.81
C VAL A 55 12.04 -25.80 19.23
N GLU A 56 12.07 -26.21 20.51
CA GLU A 56 11.15 -27.25 21.00
C GLU A 56 9.72 -26.75 21.14
N GLN A 57 9.56 -25.48 21.48
CA GLN A 57 8.24 -24.84 21.68
C GLN A 57 7.67 -24.24 20.38
N ALA A 58 8.53 -23.75 19.50
CA ALA A 58 8.09 -23.07 18.28
C ALA A 58 7.84 -24.01 17.11
N ILE A 59 8.59 -25.10 16.98
CA ILE A 59 8.53 -25.97 15.82
C ILE A 59 7.78 -27.26 16.14
N PRO A 60 6.50 -27.41 15.68
CA PRO A 60 5.77 -28.64 15.85
C PRO A 60 6.47 -29.84 15.19
N ALA A 61 6.34 -31.03 15.74
CA ALA A 61 7.11 -32.24 15.34
C ALA A 61 6.97 -32.55 13.84
N GLU A 62 5.81 -32.35 13.24
CA GLU A 62 5.56 -32.60 11.81
C GLU A 62 6.25 -31.59 10.87
N PHE A 63 6.75 -30.47 11.38
CA PHE A 63 7.54 -29.50 10.61
C PHE A 63 9.06 -29.73 10.74
N ARG A 64 9.49 -30.76 11.43
CA ARG A 64 10.93 -31.07 11.65
C ARG A 64 11.52 -32.00 10.60
N ASP A 65 10.78 -32.38 9.56
CA ASP A 65 11.31 -33.13 8.42
C ASP A 65 11.72 -32.17 7.29
N PRO A 66 13.05 -32.09 6.97
CA PRO A 66 13.54 -31.19 5.92
C PRO A 66 13.10 -31.59 4.50
N LYS A 67 12.62 -32.81 4.28
CA LYS A 67 12.10 -33.25 2.99
C LYS A 67 10.65 -32.82 2.76
N GLU A 68 9.89 -32.60 3.83
CA GLU A 68 8.47 -32.28 3.77
C GLU A 68 8.19 -30.80 4.09
N THR A 69 9.17 -30.05 4.62
CA THR A 69 8.96 -28.68 5.10
C THR A 69 9.80 -27.66 4.33
N LEU A 70 9.12 -26.67 3.75
CA LEU A 70 9.72 -25.44 3.21
C LEU A 70 9.69 -24.35 4.29
N VAL A 71 10.81 -23.69 4.50
CA VAL A 71 10.92 -22.60 5.46
C VAL A 71 11.00 -21.26 4.75
N VAL A 72 10.11 -20.36 5.12
CA VAL A 72 9.99 -19.01 4.54
C VAL A 72 10.37 -17.98 5.58
N TYR A 73 11.24 -17.04 5.25
CA TYR A 73 11.62 -15.98 6.18
C TYR A 73 11.60 -14.59 5.54
N THR A 74 11.50 -13.56 6.39
CA THR A 74 11.65 -12.16 6.00
C THR A 74 13.00 -11.61 6.44
N PRO A 75 13.63 -10.68 5.68
CA PRO A 75 14.91 -10.05 6.07
C PRO A 75 14.88 -9.31 7.42
N ALA A 76 13.70 -8.98 7.95
CA ALA A 76 13.54 -8.33 9.24
C ALA A 76 13.88 -9.22 10.46
N ILE A 77 14.06 -10.54 10.25
CA ILE A 77 14.42 -11.48 11.32
C ILE A 77 15.90 -11.32 11.69
N PRO A 78 16.22 -11.12 12.97
CA PRO A 78 17.61 -11.04 13.45
C PRO A 78 18.42 -12.29 13.08
N ALA A 79 19.72 -12.09 12.83
CA ALA A 79 20.61 -13.19 12.43
C ALA A 79 20.83 -14.25 13.55
N ASP A 80 20.63 -13.86 14.80
CA ASP A 80 20.75 -14.69 16.00
C ASP A 80 19.44 -15.37 16.43
N ASN A 81 18.39 -15.31 15.60
CA ASN A 81 17.14 -16.00 15.88
C ASN A 81 17.34 -17.53 15.89
N HIS A 82 16.98 -18.19 16.99
CA HIS A 82 17.22 -19.62 17.21
C HIS A 82 16.41 -20.52 16.28
N VAL A 83 15.15 -20.16 16.04
CA VAL A 83 14.27 -20.93 15.14
C VAL A 83 14.78 -20.89 13.71
N LEU A 84 15.20 -19.75 13.19
CA LEU A 84 15.74 -19.62 11.84
C LEU A 84 17.08 -20.33 11.70
N SER A 85 17.96 -20.21 12.71
CA SER A 85 19.25 -20.89 12.76
C SER A 85 19.09 -22.41 12.74
N TYR A 86 18.17 -22.96 13.54
CA TYR A 86 17.85 -24.38 13.51
C TYR A 86 17.56 -24.90 12.11
N PHE A 87 16.68 -24.23 11.38
CA PHE A 87 16.32 -24.64 10.03
C PHE A 87 17.49 -24.57 9.05
N ARG A 88 18.34 -23.54 9.16
CA ARG A 88 19.55 -23.40 8.32
C ARG A 88 20.55 -24.50 8.58
N ASP A 89 20.75 -24.88 9.85
CA ASP A 89 21.79 -25.83 10.28
C ASP A 89 21.37 -27.28 10.07
N ASN A 90 20.07 -27.57 9.90
CA ASN A 90 19.54 -28.93 9.80
C ASN A 90 19.06 -29.32 8.38
N GLY A 91 19.54 -28.62 7.34
CA GLY A 91 19.38 -29.04 5.94
C GLY A 91 17.99 -28.78 5.35
N PHE A 92 17.22 -27.88 5.94
CA PHE A 92 15.94 -27.42 5.36
C PHE A 92 16.17 -26.51 4.16
N GLU A 93 15.22 -26.53 3.21
CA GLU A 93 15.15 -25.49 2.20
C GLU A 93 14.61 -24.21 2.85
N VAL A 94 15.49 -23.20 3.04
CA VAL A 94 15.17 -21.91 3.67
C VAL A 94 15.21 -20.81 2.62
N VAL A 95 14.08 -20.19 2.34
CA VAL A 95 13.93 -19.21 1.26
C VAL A 95 13.36 -17.89 1.74
N LYS A 96 13.74 -16.80 1.09
CA LYS A 96 13.12 -15.49 1.33
C LYS A 96 11.65 -15.48 0.86
N ARG A 97 10.79 -14.73 1.55
CA ARG A 97 9.40 -14.48 1.14
C ARG A 97 9.27 -14.15 -0.35
N ALA A 98 10.14 -13.27 -0.87
CA ALA A 98 10.14 -12.87 -2.27
C ALA A 98 10.32 -14.04 -3.25
N ALA A 99 11.18 -15.02 -2.91
CA ALA A 99 11.37 -16.20 -3.74
C ALA A 99 10.13 -17.10 -3.77
N VAL A 100 9.39 -17.20 -2.65
CA VAL A 100 8.12 -17.95 -2.59
C VAL A 100 7.05 -17.25 -3.41
N LEU A 101 6.95 -15.92 -3.33
CA LEU A 101 6.04 -15.15 -4.17
C LEU A 101 6.39 -15.30 -5.66
N GLY A 102 7.69 -15.41 -5.99
CA GLY A 102 8.14 -15.78 -7.32
C GLY A 102 7.57 -17.12 -7.79
N ARG A 103 7.56 -18.16 -6.94
CA ARG A 103 6.97 -19.48 -7.26
C ARG A 103 5.48 -19.36 -7.60
N VAL A 104 4.73 -18.50 -6.90
CA VAL A 104 3.32 -18.24 -7.23
C VAL A 104 3.18 -17.76 -8.67
N THR A 105 4.06 -16.87 -9.15
CA THR A 105 4.03 -16.36 -10.53
C THR A 105 4.50 -17.37 -11.58
N HIS A 106 5.13 -18.47 -11.19
CA HIS A 106 5.40 -19.59 -12.09
C HIS A 106 4.18 -20.50 -12.31
N GLU A 107 3.28 -20.54 -11.31
CA GLU A 107 2.08 -21.40 -11.33
C GLU A 107 0.84 -20.65 -11.82
N SER A 108 0.91 -19.32 -11.92
CA SER A 108 -0.19 -18.44 -12.31
C SER A 108 0.28 -17.33 -13.26
N ARG A 109 -0.64 -16.64 -13.90
CA ARG A 109 -0.36 -15.44 -14.70
C ARG A 109 -0.23 -14.23 -13.78
N GLY A 110 1.01 -13.84 -13.44
CA GLY A 110 1.28 -12.72 -12.56
C GLY A 110 0.99 -11.38 -13.21
N ILE A 111 0.19 -10.52 -12.54
CA ILE A 111 0.03 -9.10 -12.85
C ILE A 111 0.82 -8.35 -11.78
N CYS A 112 2.00 -7.87 -12.13
CA CYS A 112 2.98 -7.35 -11.19
C CYS A 112 3.12 -5.82 -11.32
N PHE A 113 2.86 -5.10 -10.23
CA PHE A 113 2.94 -3.64 -10.18
C PHE A 113 4.21 -3.20 -9.46
N ALA A 114 5.16 -2.63 -10.20
CA ALA A 114 6.43 -2.11 -9.68
C ALA A 114 6.49 -0.59 -9.79
N GLY A 115 7.31 0.03 -8.97
CA GLY A 115 7.57 1.48 -9.00
C GLY A 115 7.85 2.03 -7.62
N THR A 116 8.53 3.15 -7.51
CA THR A 116 8.80 3.82 -6.23
C THR A 116 7.49 4.22 -5.54
N HIS A 117 6.53 4.75 -6.32
CA HIS A 117 5.24 5.24 -5.83
C HIS A 117 4.06 4.54 -6.55
N GLY A 118 2.91 4.51 -5.90
CA GLY A 118 1.66 4.02 -6.48
C GLY A 118 1.44 2.51 -6.43
N LYS A 119 2.44 1.68 -6.16
CA LYS A 119 2.35 0.19 -6.15
C LYS A 119 1.11 -0.34 -5.41
N THR A 120 0.98 0.01 -4.13
CA THR A 120 -0.11 -0.50 -3.28
C THR A 120 -1.47 -0.08 -3.81
N THR A 121 -1.63 1.18 -4.23
CA THR A 121 -2.91 1.67 -4.74
C THR A 121 -3.28 1.02 -6.07
N THR A 122 -2.33 0.92 -7.02
CA THR A 122 -2.58 0.33 -8.34
C THR A 122 -2.85 -1.17 -8.26
N SER A 123 -2.03 -1.93 -7.52
CA SER A 123 -2.25 -3.37 -7.34
C SER A 123 -3.57 -3.66 -6.62
N SER A 124 -3.87 -2.89 -5.58
CA SER A 124 -5.13 -3.02 -4.83
C SER A 124 -6.36 -2.72 -5.67
N LEU A 125 -6.32 -1.66 -6.47
CA LEU A 125 -7.43 -1.30 -7.35
C LEU A 125 -7.59 -2.33 -8.48
N ALA A 126 -6.50 -2.81 -9.07
CA ALA A 126 -6.56 -3.87 -10.07
C ALA A 126 -7.14 -5.17 -9.51
N ALA A 127 -6.74 -5.57 -8.29
CA ALA A 127 -7.31 -6.71 -7.60
C ALA A 127 -8.81 -6.53 -7.35
N HIS A 128 -9.24 -5.34 -6.90
CA HIS A 128 -10.65 -5.04 -6.69
C HIS A 128 -11.46 -5.07 -8.00
N ILE A 129 -10.90 -4.54 -9.10
CA ILE A 129 -11.54 -4.60 -10.42
C ILE A 129 -11.74 -6.06 -10.86
N LEU A 130 -10.67 -6.87 -10.85
CA LEU A 130 -10.73 -8.26 -11.30
C LEU A 130 -11.66 -9.11 -10.44
N HIS A 131 -11.61 -8.90 -9.10
CA HIS A 131 -12.49 -9.61 -8.16
C HIS A 131 -13.98 -9.31 -8.39
N ASN A 132 -14.30 -8.14 -8.92
CA ASN A 132 -15.68 -7.77 -9.29
C ASN A 132 -16.02 -8.11 -10.77
N CYS A 133 -15.05 -8.63 -11.53
CA CYS A 133 -15.23 -9.19 -12.89
C CYS A 133 -15.22 -10.72 -12.80
N LYS A 134 -15.65 -11.40 -13.85
CA LYS A 134 -15.58 -12.87 -13.93
C LYS A 134 -14.16 -13.43 -13.89
N ALA A 135 -13.18 -12.61 -14.24
CA ALA A 135 -11.77 -12.98 -14.20
C ALA A 135 -11.34 -13.42 -12.81
N ASP A 136 -11.81 -12.71 -11.76
CA ASP A 136 -11.37 -12.84 -10.39
C ASP A 136 -9.83 -12.89 -10.27
N CYS A 137 -9.24 -12.95 -9.10
CA CYS A 137 -7.78 -13.09 -8.94
C CYS A 137 -7.39 -13.52 -7.54
N ASN A 138 -6.25 -14.20 -7.42
CA ASN A 138 -5.50 -14.18 -6.19
C ASN A 138 -4.78 -12.83 -6.07
N ALA A 139 -4.69 -12.24 -4.88
CA ALA A 139 -4.01 -10.96 -4.72
C ALA A 139 -3.10 -10.95 -3.50
N PHE A 140 -1.85 -10.47 -3.68
CA PHE A 140 -0.84 -10.34 -2.65
C PHE A 140 -0.44 -8.85 -2.56
N LEU A 141 -1.00 -8.15 -1.58
CA LEU A 141 -1.00 -6.70 -1.52
C LEU A 141 -0.16 -6.18 -0.34
N GLY A 142 0.40 -5.01 -0.52
CA GLY A 142 1.22 -4.35 0.50
C GLY A 142 0.42 -3.66 1.61
N GLY A 143 -0.92 -3.57 1.48
CA GLY A 143 -1.80 -2.95 2.46
C GLY A 143 -3.13 -3.69 2.61
N VAL A 144 -3.79 -3.51 3.76
CA VAL A 144 -5.12 -4.07 4.02
C VAL A 144 -6.16 -3.25 3.26
N LEU A 145 -6.88 -3.90 2.32
CA LEU A 145 -7.98 -3.27 1.61
C LEU A 145 -9.19 -3.09 2.52
N ARG A 146 -9.77 -1.91 2.51
CA ARG A 146 -10.97 -1.61 3.29
C ARG A 146 -12.20 -2.37 2.81
N ASN A 147 -12.30 -2.64 1.51
CA ASN A 147 -13.40 -3.40 0.92
C ASN A 147 -13.52 -4.82 1.48
N TYR A 148 -12.41 -5.42 1.93
CA TYR A 148 -12.34 -6.84 2.29
C TYR A 148 -11.75 -7.10 3.68
N ASP A 149 -11.28 -6.06 4.37
CA ASP A 149 -10.50 -6.14 5.61
C ASP A 149 -9.33 -7.14 5.52
N SER A 150 -8.71 -7.21 4.35
CA SER A 150 -7.65 -8.17 4.02
C SER A 150 -6.63 -7.56 3.07
N ASN A 151 -5.39 -8.03 3.17
CA ASN A 151 -4.33 -7.77 2.19
C ASN A 151 -4.14 -8.93 1.19
N PHE A 152 -5.06 -9.89 1.23
CA PHE A 152 -5.07 -11.07 0.40
C PHE A 152 -6.47 -11.35 -0.12
N LEU A 153 -6.58 -11.67 -1.41
CA LEU A 153 -7.78 -12.23 -2.02
C LEU A 153 -7.46 -13.61 -2.55
N LEU A 154 -8.40 -14.53 -2.44
CA LEU A 154 -8.25 -15.91 -2.87
C LEU A 154 -9.31 -16.24 -3.94
N ALA A 155 -8.84 -16.65 -5.10
CA ALA A 155 -9.64 -17.18 -6.19
C ALA A 155 -8.96 -18.42 -6.77
N PRO A 156 -9.19 -19.61 -6.20
CA PRO A 156 -8.45 -20.84 -6.55
C PRO A 156 -8.54 -21.22 -8.02
N GLU A 157 -9.65 -20.92 -8.67
CA GLU A 157 -9.92 -21.24 -10.08
C GLU A 157 -9.40 -20.18 -11.06
N SER A 158 -9.03 -19.00 -10.58
CA SER A 158 -8.50 -17.93 -11.43
C SER A 158 -7.05 -18.21 -11.82
N PRO A 159 -6.70 -18.02 -13.12
CA PRO A 159 -5.30 -18.09 -13.53
C PRO A 159 -4.49 -16.85 -13.12
N TRP A 160 -5.15 -15.79 -12.63
CA TRP A 160 -4.53 -14.50 -12.37
C TRP A 160 -4.07 -14.36 -10.92
N SER A 161 -2.89 -13.78 -10.75
CA SER A 161 -2.38 -13.37 -9.44
C SER A 161 -1.88 -11.93 -9.50
N VAL A 162 -2.55 -11.03 -8.78
CA VAL A 162 -2.15 -9.62 -8.65
C VAL A 162 -1.12 -9.48 -7.54
N ILE A 163 0.02 -8.86 -7.86
CA ILE A 163 1.17 -8.82 -6.99
C ILE A 163 1.75 -7.41 -6.92
N GLU A 164 1.93 -6.90 -5.70
CA GLU A 164 2.77 -5.74 -5.47
C GLU A 164 4.25 -6.16 -5.58
N ALA A 165 4.92 -5.69 -6.63
CA ALA A 165 6.29 -6.03 -6.97
C ALA A 165 7.26 -5.05 -6.29
N ASP A 166 7.75 -5.45 -5.11
CA ASP A 166 8.60 -4.63 -4.24
C ASP A 166 10.04 -4.59 -4.78
N GLU A 167 10.54 -3.40 -5.06
CA GLU A 167 11.92 -3.14 -5.50
C GLU A 167 12.93 -3.25 -4.36
N PHE A 168 12.48 -3.12 -3.09
CA PHE A 168 13.37 -3.24 -1.94
C PHE A 168 14.14 -4.57 -1.97
N ASP A 169 15.47 -4.51 -1.75
CA ASP A 169 16.39 -5.67 -1.80
C ASP A 169 16.25 -6.49 -3.13
N ARG A 170 15.82 -5.85 -4.20
CA ARG A 170 15.59 -6.48 -5.52
C ARG A 170 14.60 -7.65 -5.46
N SER A 171 13.66 -7.63 -4.53
CA SER A 171 12.68 -8.69 -4.32
C SER A 171 11.87 -9.01 -5.58
N PHE A 172 11.53 -8.00 -6.38
CA PHE A 172 10.78 -8.14 -7.64
C PHE A 172 11.53 -8.94 -8.73
N HIS A 173 12.86 -9.16 -8.61
CA HIS A 173 13.62 -10.00 -9.54
C HIS A 173 13.27 -11.50 -9.46
N HIS A 174 12.63 -11.95 -8.40
CA HIS A 174 12.15 -13.32 -8.30
C HIS A 174 10.87 -13.59 -9.09
N LEU A 175 10.14 -12.53 -9.50
CA LEU A 175 8.86 -12.65 -10.16
C LEU A 175 9.00 -13.05 -11.64
N ARG A 176 7.91 -13.62 -12.19
CA ARG A 176 7.74 -13.95 -13.61
C ARG A 176 6.44 -13.33 -14.12
N PRO A 177 6.40 -12.01 -14.38
CA PRO A 177 5.18 -11.33 -14.79
C PRO A 177 4.65 -11.84 -16.11
N TRP A 178 3.34 -12.02 -16.21
CA TRP A 178 2.62 -12.07 -17.48
C TRP A 178 2.26 -10.65 -17.92
N ILE A 179 1.82 -9.84 -16.98
CA ILE A 179 1.63 -8.40 -17.17
C ILE A 179 2.48 -7.69 -16.13
N ALA A 180 3.36 -6.80 -16.56
CA ALA A 180 4.11 -5.91 -15.66
C ALA A 180 3.67 -4.46 -15.87
N VAL A 181 3.49 -3.73 -14.78
CA VAL A 181 3.22 -2.30 -14.78
C VAL A 181 4.32 -1.60 -14.02
N VAL A 182 4.94 -0.56 -14.63
CA VAL A 182 5.93 0.28 -13.97
C VAL A 182 5.35 1.68 -13.80
N THR A 183 5.10 2.08 -12.54
CA THR A 183 4.40 3.32 -12.21
C THR A 183 5.33 4.53 -12.09
N SER A 184 6.49 4.34 -11.48
CA SER A 184 7.50 5.39 -11.25
C SER A 184 8.87 4.76 -11.05
N THR A 185 9.93 5.55 -11.23
CA THR A 185 11.32 5.12 -11.01
C THR A 185 12.14 6.24 -10.36
N ASP A 186 11.51 7.04 -9.48
CA ASP A 186 12.20 8.04 -8.69
C ASP A 186 13.20 7.36 -7.75
N PRO A 187 14.43 7.86 -7.63
CA PRO A 187 15.46 7.22 -6.82
C PRO A 187 15.02 7.05 -5.35
N ASP A 188 15.01 5.82 -4.90
CA ASP A 188 14.78 5.44 -3.50
C ASP A 188 15.72 4.30 -3.11
N HIS A 189 15.82 4.01 -1.81
CA HIS A 189 16.67 2.92 -1.29
C HIS A 189 18.13 2.98 -1.79
N LEU A 190 18.70 4.20 -1.90
CA LEU A 190 20.07 4.38 -2.39
C LEU A 190 21.13 3.78 -1.44
N ASP A 191 20.79 3.49 -0.19
CA ASP A 191 21.58 2.69 0.74
C ASP A 191 21.79 1.25 0.24
N ILE A 192 20.83 0.71 -0.53
CA ILE A 192 20.89 -0.64 -1.12
C ILE A 192 21.42 -0.60 -2.55
N TYR A 193 20.98 0.38 -3.34
CA TYR A 193 21.30 0.47 -4.76
C TYR A 193 22.61 1.20 -5.05
N GLY A 194 23.01 2.12 -4.18
CA GLY A 194 24.21 2.93 -4.32
C GLY A 194 24.04 4.15 -5.25
N THR A 195 23.48 3.97 -6.44
CA THR A 195 23.27 5.05 -7.43
C THR A 195 21.91 4.97 -8.12
N GLU A 196 21.45 6.11 -8.70
CA GLU A 196 20.24 6.17 -9.54
C GLU A 196 20.35 5.22 -10.75
N GLU A 197 21.53 5.13 -11.36
CA GLU A 197 21.76 4.24 -12.52
C GLU A 197 21.55 2.77 -12.14
N ALA A 198 22.07 2.33 -10.98
CA ALA A 198 21.89 0.96 -10.49
C ALA A 198 20.42 0.69 -10.14
N TYR A 199 19.69 1.68 -9.64
CA TYR A 199 18.26 1.61 -9.39
C TYR A 199 17.48 1.42 -10.69
N LEU A 200 17.73 2.26 -11.71
CA LEU A 200 17.11 2.15 -13.03
C LEU A 200 17.46 0.84 -13.74
N GLU A 201 18.71 0.36 -13.61
CA GLU A 201 19.12 -0.94 -14.15
C GLU A 201 18.35 -2.10 -13.53
N SER A 202 18.04 -2.02 -12.24
CA SER A 202 17.21 -3.02 -11.55
C SER A 202 15.79 -3.07 -12.11
N PHE A 203 15.17 -1.92 -12.40
CA PHE A 203 13.88 -1.86 -13.08
C PHE A 203 13.96 -2.36 -14.53
N ALA A 204 15.03 -2.01 -15.26
CA ALA A 204 15.24 -2.51 -16.61
C ALA A 204 15.34 -4.05 -16.61
N HIS A 205 16.03 -4.64 -15.63
CA HIS A 205 16.06 -6.07 -15.43
C HIS A 205 14.66 -6.63 -15.13
N PHE A 206 13.88 -6.01 -14.23
CA PHE A 206 12.50 -6.44 -13.96
C PHE A 206 11.65 -6.49 -15.23
N THR A 207 11.78 -5.50 -16.13
CA THR A 207 11.04 -5.50 -17.40
C THR A 207 11.43 -6.65 -18.32
N SER A 208 12.65 -7.20 -18.20
CA SER A 208 13.10 -8.35 -18.97
C SER A 208 12.57 -9.70 -18.45
N LEU A 209 11.94 -9.71 -17.28
CA LEU A 209 11.34 -10.90 -16.68
C LEU A 209 9.91 -11.15 -17.18
N VAL A 210 9.31 -10.21 -17.92
CA VAL A 210 7.98 -10.39 -18.53
C VAL A 210 8.03 -11.54 -19.53
N GLN A 211 7.06 -12.45 -19.39
CA GLN A 211 7.04 -13.67 -20.22
C GLN A 211 6.66 -13.38 -21.68
N PRO A 212 7.23 -14.09 -22.65
CA PRO A 212 6.79 -14.01 -24.06
C PRO A 212 5.29 -14.26 -24.21
N GLY A 213 4.63 -13.40 -24.99
CA GLY A 213 3.17 -13.40 -25.12
C GLY A 213 2.43 -12.55 -24.08
N GLY A 214 3.13 -12.07 -23.06
CA GLY A 214 2.63 -11.13 -22.07
C GLY A 214 2.72 -9.67 -22.50
N ALA A 215 2.55 -8.76 -21.52
CA ALA A 215 2.56 -7.32 -21.76
C ALA A 215 3.34 -6.54 -20.70
N LEU A 216 3.94 -5.45 -21.12
CA LEU A 216 4.59 -4.45 -20.28
C LEU A 216 3.88 -3.11 -20.46
N VAL A 217 3.46 -2.50 -19.36
CA VAL A 217 2.83 -1.17 -19.31
C VAL A 217 3.77 -0.23 -18.57
N VAL A 218 4.20 0.85 -19.20
CA VAL A 218 5.19 1.79 -18.62
C VAL A 218 4.59 3.19 -18.57
N HIS A 219 4.72 3.85 -17.43
CA HIS A 219 4.34 5.24 -17.30
C HIS A 219 5.18 6.12 -18.23
N GLU A 220 4.56 7.06 -18.93
CA GLU A 220 5.25 7.99 -19.82
C GLU A 220 6.17 8.94 -19.03
N GLY A 221 7.30 9.29 -19.65
CA GLY A 221 8.26 10.23 -19.08
C GLY A 221 9.25 9.63 -18.09
N LEU A 222 9.20 8.32 -17.81
CA LEU A 222 10.22 7.68 -16.98
C LEU A 222 11.59 7.69 -17.69
N LYS A 223 12.66 7.86 -16.93
CA LYS A 223 14.05 7.70 -17.40
C LYS A 223 14.38 6.23 -17.71
N LEU A 224 13.53 5.31 -17.33
CA LEU A 224 13.66 3.87 -17.55
C LEU A 224 13.81 3.54 -19.04
N LYS A 225 14.76 2.68 -19.36
CA LYS A 225 14.89 2.03 -20.67
C LYS A 225 14.48 0.57 -20.54
N PRO A 226 13.22 0.21 -20.85
CA PRO A 226 12.73 -1.14 -20.72
C PRO A 226 13.51 -2.13 -21.62
N ARG A 227 13.60 -3.39 -21.17
CA ARG A 227 14.25 -4.49 -21.92
C ARG A 227 13.30 -5.69 -22.05
N PRO A 228 12.14 -5.51 -22.70
CA PRO A 228 11.20 -6.61 -22.86
C PRO A 228 11.82 -7.72 -23.72
N GLN A 229 11.43 -8.97 -23.44
CA GLN A 229 11.77 -10.11 -24.30
C GLN A 229 11.00 -10.06 -25.63
N ASP A 230 11.50 -10.80 -26.62
CA ASP A 230 10.76 -10.97 -27.89
C ASP A 230 9.37 -11.55 -27.64
N GLY A 231 8.37 -10.98 -28.32
CA GLY A 231 6.97 -11.38 -28.17
C GLY A 231 6.20 -10.71 -27.02
N VAL A 232 6.86 -9.86 -26.22
CA VAL A 232 6.19 -9.02 -25.21
C VAL A 232 5.65 -7.76 -25.86
N LYS A 233 4.36 -7.45 -25.64
CA LYS A 233 3.77 -6.20 -26.10
C LYS A 233 4.06 -5.09 -25.10
N VAL A 234 4.52 -3.94 -25.58
CA VAL A 234 4.82 -2.78 -24.75
C VAL A 234 3.78 -1.70 -24.99
N TYR A 235 3.25 -1.16 -23.92
CA TYR A 235 2.27 -0.08 -23.90
C TYR A 235 2.74 1.06 -23.00
N SER A 236 2.36 2.27 -23.38
CA SER A 236 2.54 3.45 -22.54
C SER A 236 1.23 3.85 -21.84
N TYR A 237 1.36 4.49 -20.69
CA TYR A 237 0.23 5.12 -20.02
C TYR A 237 0.63 6.39 -19.29
N SER A 238 -0.31 7.29 -19.15
CA SER A 238 -0.23 8.41 -18.20
C SER A 238 -1.63 8.92 -17.89
N ARG A 239 -1.72 10.01 -17.14
CA ARG A 239 -3.00 10.67 -16.90
C ARG A 239 -3.61 11.21 -18.19
N ASP A 240 -2.82 11.84 -19.06
CA ASP A 240 -3.32 12.68 -20.15
C ASP A 240 -2.91 12.16 -21.55
N SER A 241 -2.09 11.12 -21.65
CA SER A 241 -1.56 10.60 -22.92
C SER A 241 -1.14 9.13 -22.82
N GLY A 242 -0.67 8.56 -23.92
CA GLY A 242 -0.27 7.15 -24.02
C GLY A 242 -1.35 6.26 -24.61
N ASP A 243 -1.03 4.96 -24.75
CA ASP A 243 -1.98 3.95 -25.20
C ASP A 243 -3.19 3.83 -24.26
N PHE A 244 -2.94 4.07 -22.96
CA PHE A 244 -3.96 4.15 -21.92
C PHE A 244 -3.88 5.50 -21.23
N HIS A 245 -4.99 6.24 -21.16
CA HIS A 245 -5.05 7.55 -20.52
C HIS A 245 -6.47 7.90 -20.09
N ALA A 246 -6.58 9.02 -19.35
CA ALA A 246 -7.86 9.59 -18.97
C ALA A 246 -8.22 10.77 -19.87
N GLU A 247 -9.51 10.90 -20.18
CA GLU A 247 -10.08 12.06 -20.85
C GLU A 247 -11.24 12.65 -20.01
N ARG A 248 -11.68 13.86 -20.37
CA ARG A 248 -12.84 14.53 -19.77
C ARG A 248 -12.86 14.49 -18.24
N ILE A 249 -11.71 14.77 -17.62
CA ILE A 249 -11.58 14.78 -16.17
C ILE A 249 -12.41 15.91 -15.56
N ARG A 250 -13.33 15.56 -14.67
CA ARG A 250 -14.22 16.47 -13.95
C ARG A 250 -14.00 16.35 -12.45
N ARG A 251 -13.93 17.49 -11.76
CA ARG A 251 -13.65 17.59 -10.32
C ARG A 251 -14.70 18.46 -9.64
N GLY A 252 -15.05 18.14 -8.43
CA GLY A 252 -15.89 18.97 -7.58
C GLY A 252 -16.69 18.17 -6.57
N ASN A 253 -17.10 18.84 -5.48
CA ASN A 253 -17.96 18.28 -4.43
C ASN A 253 -17.49 16.92 -3.87
N GLY A 254 -16.19 16.78 -3.69
CA GLY A 254 -15.62 15.52 -3.18
C GLY A 254 -15.58 14.38 -4.19
N GLU A 255 -15.75 14.65 -5.49
CA GLU A 255 -15.73 13.64 -6.56
C GLU A 255 -14.70 13.98 -7.64
N ILE A 256 -14.14 12.92 -8.22
CA ILE A 256 -13.39 12.99 -9.46
C ILE A 256 -14.00 11.95 -10.41
N ARG A 257 -14.30 12.39 -11.63
CA ARG A 257 -14.84 11.55 -12.70
C ARG A 257 -14.01 11.74 -13.96
N PHE A 258 -13.83 10.67 -14.73
CA PHE A 258 -13.07 10.70 -15.99
C PHE A 258 -13.54 9.60 -16.94
N ASP A 259 -13.10 9.67 -18.18
CA ASP A 259 -13.23 8.57 -19.13
C ASP A 259 -11.88 7.87 -19.25
N PHE A 260 -11.88 6.54 -19.28
CA PHE A 260 -10.69 5.74 -19.53
C PHE A 260 -10.61 5.37 -21.00
N VAL A 261 -9.52 5.77 -21.66
CA VAL A 261 -9.23 5.46 -23.06
C VAL A 261 -8.22 4.33 -23.14
N TYR A 262 -8.48 3.38 -24.03
CA TYR A 262 -7.61 2.23 -24.30
C TYR A 262 -7.57 1.91 -25.81
N PRO A 263 -6.62 1.10 -26.33
CA PRO A 263 -6.54 0.78 -27.75
C PRO A 263 -7.85 0.22 -28.30
N GLY A 264 -8.52 0.99 -29.14
CA GLY A 264 -9.76 0.60 -29.80
C GLY A 264 -11.06 0.93 -29.07
N GLY A 265 -11.02 1.64 -27.90
CA GLY A 265 -12.24 2.01 -27.19
C GLY A 265 -12.04 2.89 -25.97
N ARG A 266 -13.13 3.09 -25.23
CA ARG A 266 -13.10 3.81 -23.95
C ARG A 266 -14.23 3.37 -23.02
N ILE A 267 -14.06 3.64 -21.74
CA ILE A 267 -15.10 3.52 -20.71
C ILE A 267 -15.45 4.93 -20.26
N ASP A 268 -16.70 5.32 -20.46
CA ASP A 268 -17.18 6.66 -20.13
C ASP A 268 -17.55 6.76 -18.66
N ASP A 269 -17.34 7.96 -18.08
CA ASP A 269 -17.91 8.43 -16.83
C ASP A 269 -17.57 7.55 -15.60
N ILE A 270 -16.31 7.20 -15.46
CA ILE A 270 -15.80 6.47 -14.29
C ILE A 270 -15.71 7.44 -13.12
N SER A 271 -16.30 7.08 -11.98
CA SER A 271 -16.11 7.78 -10.70
C SER A 271 -15.00 7.15 -9.90
N LEU A 272 -14.09 7.93 -9.33
CA LEU A 272 -13.08 7.43 -8.39
C LEU A 272 -13.67 7.22 -7.00
N GLY A 273 -13.61 6.02 -6.46
CA GLY A 273 -14.00 5.72 -5.08
C GLY A 273 -13.11 6.43 -4.04
N VAL A 274 -11.81 6.56 -4.34
CA VAL A 274 -10.86 7.40 -3.59
C VAL A 274 -10.44 8.58 -4.47
N PRO A 275 -11.15 9.73 -4.39
CA PRO A 275 -11.02 10.85 -5.32
C PRO A 275 -9.80 11.73 -5.00
N VAL A 276 -8.62 11.22 -5.25
CA VAL A 276 -7.35 11.93 -5.15
C VAL A 276 -6.75 12.06 -6.55
N GLU A 277 -6.12 13.19 -6.86
CA GLU A 277 -5.63 13.50 -8.20
C GLU A 277 -4.69 12.41 -8.74
N VAL A 278 -3.76 11.93 -7.94
CA VAL A 278 -2.82 10.85 -8.32
C VAL A 278 -3.54 9.54 -8.61
N ASN A 279 -4.74 9.34 -8.07
CA ASN A 279 -5.50 8.11 -8.29
C ASN A 279 -6.17 8.05 -9.67
N ILE A 280 -6.21 9.15 -10.43
CA ILE A 280 -6.58 9.09 -11.85
C ILE A 280 -5.56 8.23 -12.59
N GLU A 281 -4.29 8.52 -12.41
CA GLU A 281 -3.17 7.80 -13.02
C GLU A 281 -3.05 6.37 -12.52
N ASN A 282 -3.22 6.16 -11.20
CA ASN A 282 -3.29 4.83 -10.60
C ASN A 282 -4.45 4.00 -11.17
N ALA A 283 -5.61 4.63 -11.41
CA ALA A 283 -6.78 3.96 -11.99
C ALA A 283 -6.55 3.62 -13.47
N VAL A 284 -5.92 4.51 -14.25
CA VAL A 284 -5.52 4.23 -15.63
C VAL A 284 -4.59 3.02 -15.68
N ALA A 285 -3.56 2.97 -14.83
CA ALA A 285 -2.63 1.84 -14.75
C ALA A 285 -3.33 0.52 -14.37
N SER A 286 -4.23 0.58 -13.40
CA SER A 286 -5.00 -0.59 -12.93
C SER A 286 -5.94 -1.12 -14.01
N LEU A 287 -6.70 -0.21 -14.66
CA LEU A 287 -7.61 -0.55 -15.74
C LEU A 287 -6.86 -1.09 -16.97
N ALA A 288 -5.68 -0.53 -17.30
CA ALA A 288 -4.83 -1.03 -18.37
C ALA A 288 -4.41 -2.49 -18.13
N ALA A 289 -3.94 -2.79 -16.92
CA ALA A 289 -3.56 -4.15 -16.55
C ALA A 289 -4.75 -5.12 -16.61
N CYS A 290 -5.91 -4.70 -16.10
CA CYS A 290 -7.14 -5.51 -16.16
C CYS A 290 -7.63 -5.72 -17.59
N TRP A 291 -7.57 -4.69 -18.44
CA TRP A 291 -7.94 -4.80 -19.86
C TRP A 291 -7.05 -5.82 -20.60
N LEU A 292 -5.76 -5.84 -20.30
CA LEU A 292 -4.79 -6.76 -20.90
C LEU A 292 -5.02 -8.23 -20.51
N THR A 293 -5.83 -8.53 -19.51
CA THR A 293 -6.23 -9.91 -19.21
C THR A 293 -7.13 -10.50 -20.29
N GLY A 294 -7.87 -9.65 -21.00
CA GLY A 294 -8.91 -10.05 -21.96
C GLY A 294 -10.26 -10.40 -21.32
N ASP A 295 -10.32 -10.43 -19.99
CA ASP A 295 -11.48 -10.90 -19.22
C ASP A 295 -12.18 -9.77 -18.44
N MET A 296 -11.78 -8.51 -18.67
CA MET A 296 -12.36 -7.34 -17.99
C MET A 296 -13.72 -6.94 -18.62
N GLU A 297 -14.76 -6.98 -17.82
CA GLU A 297 -16.10 -6.51 -18.21
C GLU A 297 -16.24 -5.02 -17.92
N THR A 298 -16.53 -4.21 -18.93
CA THR A 298 -16.54 -2.74 -18.88
C THR A 298 -17.40 -2.17 -17.74
N GLU A 299 -18.65 -2.65 -17.59
CA GLU A 299 -19.57 -2.14 -16.57
C GLU A 299 -19.17 -2.57 -15.15
N ALA A 300 -18.67 -3.80 -14.99
CA ALA A 300 -18.15 -4.27 -13.72
C ALA A 300 -16.90 -3.46 -13.31
N ALA A 301 -15.98 -3.23 -14.25
CA ALA A 301 -14.78 -2.42 -14.01
C ALA A 301 -15.14 -0.97 -13.62
N ARG A 302 -16.07 -0.33 -14.35
CA ARG A 302 -16.56 1.02 -14.03
C ARG A 302 -17.12 1.09 -12.62
N THR A 303 -17.96 0.13 -12.25
CA THR A 303 -18.56 0.04 -10.91
C THR A 303 -17.50 -0.22 -9.85
N ALA A 304 -16.56 -1.12 -10.11
CA ALA A 304 -15.49 -1.47 -9.17
C ALA A 304 -14.59 -0.26 -8.85
N VAL A 305 -14.19 0.53 -9.86
CA VAL A 305 -13.42 1.76 -9.59
C VAL A 305 -14.18 2.70 -8.66
N GLY A 306 -15.51 2.83 -8.86
CA GLY A 306 -16.36 3.69 -8.02
C GLY A 306 -16.58 3.18 -6.59
N THR A 307 -16.55 1.88 -6.40
CA THR A 307 -16.76 1.24 -5.08
C THR A 307 -15.45 0.95 -4.32
N PHE A 308 -14.31 1.24 -4.93
CA PHE A 308 -13.00 1.05 -4.29
C PHE A 308 -12.82 2.01 -3.11
N LEU A 309 -12.56 1.47 -1.93
CA LEU A 309 -12.39 2.24 -0.70
C LEU A 309 -10.91 2.51 -0.34
N GLY A 310 -9.97 1.97 -1.14
CA GLY A 310 -8.54 2.11 -0.89
C GLY A 310 -7.99 1.15 0.17
N ALA A 311 -6.72 1.30 0.47
CA ALA A 311 -6.08 0.66 1.61
C ALA A 311 -6.32 1.51 2.87
N LYS A 312 -6.37 0.87 4.04
CA LYS A 312 -6.46 1.55 5.33
C LYS A 312 -5.40 2.64 5.43
N ARG A 313 -5.77 3.80 5.97
CA ARG A 313 -4.91 4.96 6.19
C ARG A 313 -4.26 5.57 4.93
N ARG A 314 -4.87 5.40 3.76
CA ARG A 314 -4.45 6.09 2.53
C ARG A 314 -5.60 6.91 1.98
N PHE A 315 -5.62 8.21 2.35
CA PHE A 315 -6.71 9.14 2.03
C PHE A 315 -8.09 8.56 2.36
N GLU A 316 -8.22 8.05 3.57
CA GLU A 316 -9.36 7.29 4.03
C GLU A 316 -10.48 8.21 4.51
N PHE A 317 -11.66 8.13 3.89
CA PHE A 317 -12.83 8.87 4.35
C PHE A 317 -13.47 8.17 5.55
N TRP A 318 -13.56 8.88 6.67
CA TRP A 318 -14.26 8.50 7.89
C TRP A 318 -15.61 9.17 8.02
N LEU A 319 -15.77 10.36 7.41
CA LEU A 319 -17.03 11.07 7.26
C LEU A 319 -17.04 11.71 5.88
N LYS A 320 -18.15 11.60 5.16
CA LYS A 320 -18.40 12.31 3.90
C LYS A 320 -19.89 12.63 3.84
N GLU A 321 -20.25 13.83 4.29
CA GLU A 321 -21.60 14.30 4.22
C GLU A 321 -21.94 14.78 2.80
N SER A 322 -23.19 14.62 2.38
CA SER A 322 -23.65 15.02 1.06
C SER A 322 -23.90 16.52 0.97
N GLY A 323 -23.79 17.08 -0.24
CA GLY A 323 -24.07 18.49 -0.55
C GLY A 323 -22.85 19.41 -0.48
N GLU A 324 -23.00 20.63 -1.00
CA GLU A 324 -21.91 21.62 -1.12
C GLU A 324 -21.27 21.99 0.22
N ASN A 325 -22.04 21.97 1.30
CA ASN A 325 -21.57 22.32 2.65
C ASN A 325 -21.33 21.08 3.53
N GLY A 326 -21.41 19.88 2.98
CA GLY A 326 -21.17 18.64 3.70
C GLY A 326 -19.78 18.59 4.29
N ARG A 327 -19.63 18.12 5.56
CA ARG A 327 -18.32 17.96 6.21
C ARG A 327 -17.64 16.70 5.71
N ALA A 328 -16.31 16.73 5.75
CA ALA A 328 -15.54 15.51 5.52
C ALA A 328 -14.44 15.33 6.59
N ILE A 329 -14.17 14.06 6.95
CA ILE A 329 -13.04 13.66 7.76
C ILE A 329 -12.24 12.66 6.94
N ILE A 330 -10.98 12.96 6.71
CA ILE A 330 -10.05 12.19 5.90
C ILE A 330 -8.84 11.84 6.78
N ASP A 331 -8.40 10.58 6.75
CA ASP A 331 -7.16 10.14 7.40
C ASP A 331 -6.13 9.72 6.36
N ASP A 332 -4.87 10.13 6.57
CA ASP A 332 -3.77 9.78 5.66
C ASP A 332 -2.51 9.40 6.45
N TYR A 333 -1.80 8.42 5.94
CA TYR A 333 -0.53 7.94 6.52
C TYR A 333 0.64 8.92 6.30
N ALA A 334 0.41 10.02 5.60
CA ALA A 334 1.42 11.01 5.24
C ALA A 334 2.27 11.44 6.44
N HIS A 335 3.57 11.14 6.38
CA HIS A 335 4.53 11.35 7.47
C HIS A 335 5.89 11.89 7.01
N HIS A 336 6.02 12.17 5.71
CA HIS A 336 7.10 12.93 5.08
C HIS A 336 6.57 14.28 4.60
N PRO A 337 7.39 15.37 4.54
CA PRO A 337 6.93 16.68 4.07
C PRO A 337 6.24 16.66 2.72
N ASP A 338 6.79 15.94 1.75
CA ASP A 338 6.24 15.87 0.39
C ASP A 338 4.91 15.12 0.35
N GLU A 339 4.77 14.03 1.12
CA GLU A 339 3.52 13.30 1.26
C GLU A 339 2.44 14.19 1.90
N LEU A 340 2.78 14.88 2.99
CA LEU A 340 1.87 15.78 3.68
C LEU A 340 1.43 16.94 2.77
N LYS A 341 2.36 17.51 2.01
CA LYS A 341 2.10 18.56 1.03
C LYS A 341 1.17 18.07 -0.09
N ALA A 342 1.40 16.85 -0.59
CA ALA A 342 0.56 16.23 -1.61
C ALA A 342 -0.84 15.95 -1.08
N SER A 343 -0.97 15.41 0.14
CA SER A 343 -2.25 15.14 0.78
C SER A 343 -3.07 16.42 0.98
N ILE A 344 -2.46 17.47 1.55
CA ILE A 344 -3.12 18.77 1.76
C ILE A 344 -3.59 19.39 0.43
N ARG A 345 -2.73 19.36 -0.60
CA ARG A 345 -3.08 19.86 -1.94
C ARG A 345 -4.25 19.09 -2.55
N SER A 346 -4.25 17.77 -2.40
CA SER A 346 -5.31 16.89 -2.89
C SER A 346 -6.65 17.23 -2.23
N VAL A 347 -6.68 17.43 -0.90
CA VAL A 347 -7.88 17.84 -0.18
C VAL A 347 -8.37 19.21 -0.66
N LYS A 348 -7.48 20.19 -0.81
CA LYS A 348 -7.86 21.54 -1.29
C LYS A 348 -8.37 21.53 -2.73
N ALA A 349 -7.82 20.69 -3.60
CA ALA A 349 -8.31 20.53 -4.97
C ALA A 349 -9.68 19.82 -5.01
N LEU A 350 -9.92 18.89 -4.11
CA LEU A 350 -11.17 18.14 -4.00
C LEU A 350 -12.31 19.00 -3.42
N TYR A 351 -11.98 19.93 -2.53
CA TYR A 351 -12.92 20.82 -1.84
C TYR A 351 -12.51 22.29 -2.03
N PRO A 352 -12.58 22.83 -3.25
CA PRO A 352 -12.13 24.19 -3.53
C PRO A 352 -12.94 25.23 -2.73
N GLY A 353 -12.22 26.17 -2.12
CA GLY A 353 -12.83 27.25 -1.32
C GLY A 353 -13.32 26.85 0.07
N ARG A 354 -13.21 25.57 0.46
CA ARG A 354 -13.61 25.07 1.78
C ARG A 354 -12.46 25.21 2.79
N LYS A 355 -12.81 25.49 4.04
CA LYS A 355 -11.86 25.61 5.15
C LYS A 355 -11.27 24.23 5.48
N LEU A 356 -9.95 24.09 5.39
CA LEU A 356 -9.21 22.87 5.73
C LEU A 356 -8.56 23.00 7.10
N THR A 357 -8.94 22.14 8.04
CA THR A 357 -8.26 21.91 9.31
C THR A 357 -7.38 20.66 9.18
N VAL A 358 -6.09 20.77 9.49
CA VAL A 358 -5.15 19.65 9.48
C VAL A 358 -4.73 19.31 10.91
N VAL A 359 -4.91 18.07 11.31
CA VAL A 359 -4.30 17.50 12.53
C VAL A 359 -3.10 16.67 12.10
N PHE A 360 -1.91 17.04 12.57
CA PHE A 360 -0.69 16.34 12.21
C PHE A 360 0.04 15.80 13.43
N GLN A 361 0.40 14.51 13.37
CA GLN A 361 1.30 13.88 14.32
C GLN A 361 2.67 13.66 13.69
N PRO A 362 3.71 14.39 14.10
CA PRO A 362 5.06 14.06 13.66
C PRO A 362 5.46 12.66 14.14
N HIS A 363 6.19 11.93 13.30
CA HIS A 363 6.63 10.56 13.58
C HIS A 363 8.16 10.51 13.64
N LEU A 364 8.73 10.00 14.74
CA LEU A 364 10.14 9.94 15.09
C LEU A 364 10.76 11.31 15.42
N TYR A 365 11.55 11.34 16.48
CA TYR A 365 12.29 12.55 16.87
C TYR A 365 13.35 12.94 15.82
N THR A 366 14.08 11.96 15.28
CA THR A 366 15.10 12.21 14.27
C THR A 366 14.49 12.81 13.00
N ARG A 367 13.40 12.25 12.49
CA ARG A 367 12.70 12.78 11.32
C ARG A 367 12.14 14.18 11.57
N THR A 368 11.56 14.41 12.75
CA THR A 368 11.03 15.73 13.10
C THR A 368 12.14 16.78 13.14
N ARG A 369 13.28 16.47 13.77
CA ARG A 369 14.47 17.33 13.79
C ARG A 369 14.96 17.68 12.38
N ASP A 370 15.02 16.69 11.50
CA ASP A 370 15.64 16.86 10.19
C ASP A 370 14.68 17.55 9.18
N PHE A 371 13.37 17.38 9.35
CA PHE A 371 12.37 17.85 8.38
C PHE A 371 11.37 18.88 8.90
N TYR A 372 11.50 19.42 10.12
CA TYR A 372 10.51 20.35 10.71
C TYR A 372 10.19 21.57 9.82
N ARG A 373 11.17 22.07 9.03
CA ARG A 373 10.96 23.18 8.09
C ARG A 373 10.04 22.77 6.92
N GLY A 374 10.27 21.58 6.36
CA GLY A 374 9.43 21.03 5.30
C GLY A 374 8.01 20.73 5.78
N PHE A 375 7.85 20.23 7.02
CA PHE A 375 6.53 20.07 7.63
C PHE A 375 5.82 21.41 7.79
N ALA A 376 6.49 22.44 8.26
CA ALA A 376 5.91 23.77 8.40
C ALA A 376 5.49 24.37 7.05
N GLU A 377 6.28 24.17 5.98
CA GLU A 377 5.94 24.60 4.63
C GLU A 377 4.68 23.87 4.13
N ALA A 378 4.60 22.55 4.29
CA ALA A 378 3.43 21.77 3.92
C ALA A 378 2.17 22.22 4.67
N LEU A 379 2.27 22.34 5.99
CA LEU A 379 1.18 22.74 6.87
C LEU A 379 0.70 24.17 6.64
N SER A 380 1.56 25.06 6.14
CA SER A 380 1.20 26.45 5.77
C SER A 380 0.19 26.52 4.61
N LEU A 381 -0.08 25.41 3.94
CA LEU A 381 -1.12 25.32 2.92
C LEU A 381 -2.54 25.16 3.50
N ALA A 382 -2.65 24.77 4.79
CA ALA A 382 -3.93 24.63 5.48
C ALA A 382 -4.44 25.95 6.00
N ASP A 383 -5.73 26.02 6.33
CA ASP A 383 -6.34 27.20 6.95
C ASP A 383 -6.24 27.14 8.48
N GLU A 384 -6.14 25.94 9.03
CA GLU A 384 -5.98 25.68 10.46
C GLU A 384 -5.14 24.43 10.69
N VAL A 385 -4.22 24.47 11.66
CA VAL A 385 -3.30 23.40 11.98
C VAL A 385 -3.33 23.07 13.48
N ILE A 386 -3.51 21.80 13.79
CA ILE A 386 -3.39 21.24 15.12
C ILE A 386 -2.26 20.23 15.10
N LEU A 387 -1.23 20.46 15.90
CA LEU A 387 -0.18 19.48 16.13
C LEU A 387 -0.50 18.68 17.39
N ILE A 388 -0.15 17.41 17.40
CA ILE A 388 -0.12 16.60 18.62
C ILE A 388 1.32 16.15 18.91
N PRO A 389 1.64 15.67 20.13
CA PRO A 389 2.98 15.24 20.48
C PRO A 389 3.56 14.22 19.50
N ILE A 390 4.89 14.26 19.31
CA ILE A 390 5.63 13.35 18.43
C ILE A 390 5.37 11.90 18.86
N TYR A 391 5.07 11.03 17.89
CA TYR A 391 5.06 9.58 18.11
C TYR A 391 6.49 9.03 18.03
N PRO A 392 7.04 8.52 19.14
CA PRO A 392 8.46 8.15 19.22
C PRO A 392 8.80 6.83 18.53
N ALA A 393 7.81 5.95 18.33
CA ALA A 393 8.00 4.55 17.93
C ALA A 393 9.04 3.84 18.81
N ARG A 394 10.28 3.71 18.32
CA ARG A 394 11.39 3.04 19.06
C ARG A 394 12.49 4.01 19.47
N GLU A 395 12.35 5.29 19.18
CA GLU A 395 13.35 6.30 19.51
C GLU A 395 13.20 6.82 20.93
N LEU A 396 14.32 7.20 21.53
CA LEU A 396 14.33 7.96 22.77
C LEU A 396 14.14 9.45 22.46
N PRO A 397 13.54 10.22 23.38
CA PRO A 397 13.39 11.67 23.22
C PRO A 397 14.73 12.37 22.96
N ILE A 398 14.75 13.28 22.00
CA ILE A 398 15.91 14.13 21.71
C ILE A 398 15.65 15.50 22.36
N PRO A 399 16.53 16.00 23.24
CA PRO A 399 16.34 17.29 23.88
C PRO A 399 16.10 18.42 22.89
N GLY A 400 15.03 19.21 23.11
CA GLY A 400 14.65 20.34 22.26
C GLY A 400 13.93 19.95 20.94
N VAL A 401 13.61 18.68 20.74
CA VAL A 401 12.83 18.21 19.59
C VAL A 401 11.42 17.85 20.05
N GLU A 402 10.49 18.73 19.78
CA GLU A 402 9.08 18.62 20.13
C GLU A 402 8.22 19.12 18.98
N SER A 403 6.92 18.81 18.95
CA SER A 403 6.01 19.27 17.90
C SER A 403 5.92 20.79 17.83
N GLU A 404 6.08 21.45 18.95
CA GLU A 404 6.08 22.91 19.12
C GLU A 404 7.14 23.61 18.26
N MET A 405 8.24 22.96 17.93
CA MET A 405 9.30 23.54 17.09
C MET A 405 8.84 23.86 15.67
N ILE A 406 7.77 23.20 15.21
CA ILE A 406 7.20 23.40 13.88
C ILE A 406 6.33 24.69 13.85
N LEU A 407 5.61 24.99 14.94
CA LEU A 407 4.63 26.06 14.97
C LEU A 407 5.14 27.43 14.51
N PRO A 408 6.30 27.95 14.99
CA PRO A 408 6.77 29.29 14.63
C PRO A 408 6.94 29.48 13.12
N LEU A 409 7.19 28.39 12.40
CA LEU A 409 7.49 28.42 10.96
C LEU A 409 6.23 28.26 10.08
N ILE A 410 5.09 27.84 10.65
CA ILE A 410 3.84 27.77 9.91
C ILE A 410 3.34 29.19 9.69
N SER A 411 3.01 29.54 8.43
CA SER A 411 2.48 30.83 8.03
C SER A 411 1.04 30.70 7.50
N GLY A 412 0.27 31.78 7.66
CA GLY A 412 -1.08 31.88 7.06
C GLY A 412 -2.19 31.06 7.73
N ALA A 413 -1.86 30.13 8.64
CA ALA A 413 -2.84 29.29 9.30
C ALA A 413 -3.02 29.65 10.79
N LYS A 414 -4.21 29.43 11.33
CA LYS A 414 -4.42 29.26 12.76
C LYS A 414 -3.69 28.01 13.23
N LYS A 415 -2.97 28.05 14.35
CA LYS A 415 -2.12 26.93 14.75
C LYS A 415 -2.02 26.78 16.27
N GLU A 416 -2.03 25.53 16.74
CA GLU A 416 -1.85 25.18 18.15
C GLU A 416 -1.28 23.77 18.30
N VAL A 417 -0.79 23.45 19.49
CA VAL A 417 -0.49 22.08 19.93
C VAL A 417 -1.57 21.65 20.91
N VAL A 418 -2.07 20.45 20.75
CA VAL A 418 -3.09 19.84 21.61
C VAL A 418 -2.55 18.52 22.15
N ALA A 419 -2.71 18.30 23.44
CA ALA A 419 -2.38 17.01 24.04
C ALA A 419 -3.26 15.90 23.42
N ARG A 420 -2.69 14.72 23.23
CA ARG A 420 -3.33 13.59 22.56
C ARG A 420 -4.70 13.24 23.16
N GLU A 421 -4.80 13.22 24.48
CA GLU A 421 -6.00 12.92 25.26
C GLU A 421 -7.13 13.94 25.07
N ASN A 422 -6.80 15.18 24.69
CA ASN A 422 -7.77 16.26 24.50
C ASN A 422 -8.22 16.42 23.05
N LEU A 423 -7.63 15.68 22.09
CA LEU A 423 -7.84 15.90 20.67
C LEU A 423 -9.31 15.68 20.27
N ILE A 424 -9.94 14.58 20.71
CA ILE A 424 -11.33 14.26 20.35
C ILE A 424 -12.28 15.37 20.78
N ASP A 425 -12.16 15.84 22.04
CA ASP A 425 -13.01 16.92 22.55
C ASP A 425 -12.72 18.26 21.85
N THR A 426 -11.45 18.51 21.53
CA THR A 426 -11.06 19.71 20.77
C THR A 426 -11.73 19.74 19.41
N ILE A 427 -11.68 18.63 18.66
CA ILE A 427 -12.31 18.55 17.32
C ILE A 427 -13.83 18.58 17.42
N LYS A 428 -14.43 17.85 18.36
CA LYS A 428 -15.89 17.86 18.58
C LYS A 428 -16.45 19.25 18.80
N ASN A 429 -15.74 20.09 19.54
CA ASN A 429 -16.16 21.47 19.86
C ASN A 429 -15.75 22.49 18.79
N ARG A 430 -15.10 22.04 17.70
CA ARG A 430 -14.62 22.87 16.63
C ARG A 430 -15.56 22.82 15.42
N ASN A 431 -15.90 23.99 14.90
CA ASN A 431 -16.65 24.07 13.66
C ASN A 431 -15.68 23.93 12.47
N PHE A 432 -15.35 22.69 12.09
CA PHE A 432 -14.56 22.41 10.88
C PHE A 432 -15.48 22.12 9.69
N GLU A 433 -14.99 22.39 8.49
CA GLU A 433 -15.65 21.99 7.25
C GLU A 433 -14.99 20.70 6.71
N ILE A 434 -13.70 20.74 6.47
CA ILE A 434 -12.89 19.57 6.06
C ILE A 434 -11.82 19.37 7.11
N LEU A 435 -11.70 18.15 7.61
CA LEU A 435 -10.69 17.71 8.56
C LEU A 435 -9.79 16.68 7.89
N LEU A 436 -8.48 16.93 7.89
CA LEU A 436 -7.45 15.95 7.50
C LEU A 436 -6.66 15.57 8.75
N THR A 437 -6.64 14.30 9.12
CA THR A 437 -5.69 13.74 10.07
C THR A 437 -4.53 13.11 9.32
N ALA A 438 -3.28 13.38 9.74
CA ALA A 438 -2.10 12.90 9.05
C ALA A 438 -1.00 12.47 10.02
N GLY A 439 -0.29 11.38 9.67
CA GLY A 439 0.85 10.86 10.43
C GLY A 439 0.89 9.34 10.48
N ALA A 440 2.10 8.78 10.70
CA ALA A 440 2.31 7.33 10.80
C ALA A 440 2.23 6.78 12.23
N GLY A 441 1.90 7.64 13.20
CA GLY A 441 1.82 7.29 14.62
C GLY A 441 0.44 6.82 15.06
N ASP A 442 0.24 6.86 16.38
CA ASP A 442 -0.99 6.44 17.06
C ASP A 442 -2.15 7.45 16.96
N ILE A 443 -2.00 8.50 16.15
CA ILE A 443 -3.12 9.37 15.73
C ILE A 443 -4.25 8.53 15.10
N ALA A 444 -3.90 7.45 14.42
CA ALA A 444 -4.85 6.52 13.82
C ALA A 444 -5.88 5.97 14.81
N ASP A 445 -5.46 5.71 16.04
CA ASP A 445 -6.32 5.16 17.09
C ASP A 445 -7.40 6.17 17.54
N LEU A 446 -7.16 7.46 17.31
CA LEU A 446 -8.08 8.54 17.67
C LEU A 446 -9.13 8.81 16.59
N VAL A 447 -8.83 8.49 15.31
CA VAL A 447 -9.70 8.82 14.18
C VAL A 447 -11.10 8.21 14.29
N PRO A 448 -11.29 6.93 14.69
CA PRO A 448 -12.62 6.38 14.92
C PRO A 448 -13.41 7.14 16.00
N GLY A 449 -12.71 7.57 17.07
CA GLY A 449 -13.29 8.38 18.14
C GLY A 449 -13.70 9.77 17.67
N ILE A 450 -12.87 10.43 16.87
CA ILE A 450 -13.14 11.72 16.25
C ILE A 450 -14.37 11.61 15.33
N ALA A 451 -14.38 10.61 14.45
CA ALA A 451 -15.47 10.39 13.51
C ALA A 451 -16.82 10.18 14.21
N ARG A 452 -16.86 9.31 15.24
CA ARG A 452 -18.06 9.11 16.08
C ARG A 452 -18.51 10.38 16.79
N ALA A 453 -17.59 11.13 17.38
CA ALA A 453 -17.89 12.38 18.07
C ALA A 453 -18.47 13.46 17.12
N CYS A 454 -18.15 13.36 15.82
CA CYS A 454 -18.64 14.25 14.77
C CYS A 454 -19.87 13.71 14.02
N GLY A 455 -20.43 12.56 14.43
CA GLY A 455 -21.68 12.02 13.89
C GLY A 455 -21.50 11.06 12.69
N ALA A 456 -20.30 10.56 12.44
CA ALA A 456 -20.11 9.51 11.43
C ALA A 456 -20.79 8.20 11.87
N PRO A 457 -21.49 7.49 10.99
CA PRO A 457 -21.88 6.10 11.22
C PRO A 457 -20.61 5.24 11.22
N VAL A 458 -20.23 4.70 12.35
CA VAL A 458 -19.03 3.82 12.54
C VAL A 458 -19.46 2.44 12.99
#